data_52cbc5d6f4edfaea98e6a4b371d5f310
#
_entry.id   52cbc5d6f4edfaea98e6a4b371d5f310
#
_cell.length_a   1.000
_cell.length_b   1.000
_cell.length_c   1.000
_cell.angle_alpha   90.00
_cell.angle_beta   90.00
_cell.angle_gamma   90.00
#
_symmetry.space_group_name_H-M   'P 1'
#
loop_
_entity.id
_entity.type
_entity.pdbx_description
1 polymer ?
#
loop_
_entity_poly.entity_id
_entity_poly.type
_entity_poly.pdbx_seq_one_letter_code
_entity_poly.pdbx_strand_id
1 'polypeptide(L)'
;METFFISHAYLMEHFHAPVRRSLMDSIDWSYRMIGIRGPRGVGRTSFLLQYAKENYDVRLRQCLYINVNSFYFQAHGIVDFAGRFVAEGGQVLLIDQVFKLQNWREQLCECYRLYPYLRIVYTTTSVSMGEDEDTTGLSSLSRTYVLHGFSFREYINLATQQSFEPYTFDKLLNE
;
A
#
# COMPACT_ATOMS: atom_id res chain seq x y z
N MET A 1 13.34 -10.69 -11.67
CA MET A 1 11.99 -10.72 -11.04
C MET A 1 11.79 -11.89 -10.08
N GLU A 2 12.28 -13.10 -10.37
CA GLU A 2 12.00 -14.32 -9.58
C GLU A 2 12.26 -14.17 -8.08
N THR A 3 13.39 -13.59 -7.69
CA THR A 3 13.73 -13.35 -6.27
C THR A 3 12.66 -12.51 -5.54
N PHE A 4 12.07 -11.54 -6.22
CA PHE A 4 11.01 -10.71 -5.64
C PHE A 4 9.69 -11.48 -5.48
N PHE A 5 9.36 -12.34 -6.44
CA PHE A 5 8.18 -13.21 -6.31
C PHE A 5 8.35 -14.23 -5.18
N ILE A 6 9.54 -14.82 -5.03
CA ILE A 6 9.84 -15.74 -3.91
C ILE A 6 9.70 -14.99 -2.56
N SER A 7 10.26 -13.80 -2.45
CA SER A 7 10.16 -12.98 -1.23
C SER A 7 8.71 -12.59 -0.95
N HIS A 8 7.95 -12.22 -1.97
CA HIS A 8 6.52 -11.91 -1.84
C HIS A 8 5.72 -13.14 -1.38
N ALA A 9 5.94 -14.30 -1.99
CA ALA A 9 5.27 -15.55 -1.62
C ALA A 9 5.56 -15.92 -0.16
N TYR A 10 6.81 -15.82 0.28
CA TYR A 10 7.20 -16.04 1.65
C TYR A 10 6.47 -15.09 2.61
N LEU A 11 6.39 -13.80 2.28
CA LEU A 11 5.65 -12.83 3.08
C LEU A 11 4.16 -13.18 3.14
N MET A 12 3.53 -13.57 2.02
CA MET A 12 2.11 -13.92 2.00
C MET A 12 1.81 -15.17 2.84
N GLU A 13 2.71 -16.14 2.86
CA GLU A 13 2.58 -17.36 3.68
C GLU A 13 2.66 -17.05 5.17
N HIS A 14 3.64 -16.24 5.59
CA HIS A 14 3.96 -16.01 7.00
C HIS A 14 3.29 -14.77 7.60
N PHE A 15 2.75 -13.88 6.77
CA PHE A 15 2.07 -12.68 7.25
C PHE A 15 0.68 -13.00 7.80
N HIS A 16 0.43 -12.54 9.02
CA HIS A 16 -0.88 -12.56 9.66
C HIS A 16 -1.15 -11.17 10.25
N ALA A 17 -2.19 -10.51 9.77
CA ALA A 17 -2.64 -9.25 10.34
C ALA A 17 -3.39 -9.54 11.65
N PRO A 18 -2.98 -8.94 12.78
CA PRO A 18 -3.66 -9.17 14.06
C PRO A 18 -5.06 -8.55 14.10
N VAL A 19 -5.29 -7.51 13.29
CA VAL A 19 -6.58 -6.85 13.15
C VAL A 19 -6.70 -6.28 11.73
N ARG A 20 -7.89 -6.34 11.16
CA ARG A 20 -8.18 -5.70 9.88
C ARG A 20 -8.43 -4.21 10.08
N ARG A 21 -7.74 -3.38 9.32
CA ARG A 21 -7.84 -1.92 9.42
C ARG A 21 -9.10 -1.43 8.71
N SER A 22 -9.90 -0.62 9.40
CA SER A 22 -11.14 -0.04 8.87
C SER A 22 -10.93 0.85 7.63
N LEU A 23 -9.75 1.45 7.50
CA LEU A 23 -9.37 2.19 6.29
C LEU A 23 -9.46 1.33 5.02
N MET A 24 -9.27 0.00 5.12
CA MET A 24 -9.34 -0.92 3.98
C MET A 24 -10.69 -0.86 3.25
N ASP A 25 -11.77 -0.65 4.00
CA ASP A 25 -13.14 -0.55 3.48
C ASP A 25 -13.49 0.85 2.98
N SER A 26 -12.73 1.86 3.40
CA SER A 26 -12.97 3.27 3.06
C SER A 26 -12.23 3.72 1.79
N ILE A 27 -11.28 2.92 1.32
CA ILE A 27 -10.50 3.24 0.12
C ILE A 27 -11.31 2.90 -1.13
N ASP A 28 -11.39 3.85 -2.04
CA ASP A 28 -11.83 3.56 -3.41
C ASP A 28 -10.68 2.92 -4.19
N TRP A 29 -10.68 1.60 -4.24
CA TRP A 29 -9.66 0.79 -4.91
C TRP A 29 -9.74 0.84 -6.45
N SER A 30 -10.70 1.56 -7.03
CA SER A 30 -10.77 1.76 -8.49
C SER A 30 -9.69 2.69 -9.01
N TYR A 31 -9.14 3.56 -8.15
CA TYR A 31 -8.04 4.44 -8.54
C TYR A 31 -6.78 3.65 -8.91
N ARG A 32 -6.16 4.08 -10.00
CA ARG A 32 -4.96 3.43 -10.56
C ARG A 32 -3.70 3.67 -9.74
N MET A 33 -3.64 4.81 -9.03
CA MET A 33 -2.54 5.15 -8.15
C MET A 33 -3.07 5.60 -6.79
N ILE A 34 -2.68 4.89 -5.74
CA ILE A 34 -3.14 5.13 -4.37
C ILE A 34 -1.94 5.30 -3.45
N GLY A 35 -1.91 6.41 -2.71
CA GLY A 35 -0.92 6.68 -1.67
C GLY A 35 -1.47 6.41 -0.27
N ILE A 36 -0.75 5.64 0.52
CA ILE A 36 -1.05 5.41 1.94
C ILE A 36 0.00 6.13 2.77
N ARG A 37 -0.37 7.23 3.39
CA ARG A 37 0.52 8.00 4.26
C ARG A 37 0.21 7.76 5.73
N GLY A 38 1.20 7.94 6.58
CA GLY A 38 1.01 7.83 8.03
C GLY A 38 2.33 7.90 8.78
N PRO A 39 2.32 8.08 10.11
CA PRO A 39 3.54 8.11 10.92
C PRO A 39 4.27 6.76 10.92
N ARG A 40 5.52 6.78 11.36
CA ARG A 40 6.30 5.54 11.54
C ARG A 40 5.63 4.64 12.58
N GLY A 41 5.61 3.34 12.32
CA GLY A 41 5.05 2.33 13.24
C GLY A 41 3.53 2.15 13.16
N VAL A 42 2.81 2.93 12.33
CA VAL A 42 1.34 2.84 12.23
C VAL A 42 0.81 1.59 11.52
N GLY A 43 1.70 0.79 10.92
CA GLY A 43 1.32 -0.46 10.24
C GLY A 43 1.12 -0.34 8.73
N ARG A 44 1.76 0.64 8.05
CA ARG A 44 1.64 0.80 6.58
C ARG A 44 2.07 -0.44 5.81
N THR A 45 3.20 -1.04 6.19
CA THR A 45 3.69 -2.30 5.60
C THR A 45 2.65 -3.41 5.75
N SER A 46 2.14 -3.61 6.97
CA SER A 46 1.11 -4.61 7.28
C SER A 46 -0.17 -4.35 6.47
N PHE A 47 -0.52 -3.09 6.27
CA PHE A 47 -1.67 -2.70 5.47
C PHE A 47 -1.53 -3.14 4.00
N LEU A 48 -0.37 -2.91 3.37
CA LEU A 48 -0.11 -3.38 2.00
C LEU A 48 -0.12 -4.92 1.90
N LEU A 49 0.52 -5.60 2.85
CA LEU A 49 0.56 -7.06 2.86
C LEU A 49 -0.83 -7.66 3.07
N GLN A 50 -1.65 -7.06 3.94
CA GLN A 50 -3.03 -7.47 4.14
C GLN A 50 -3.86 -7.30 2.86
N TYR A 51 -3.76 -6.15 2.19
CA TYR A 51 -4.41 -5.91 0.91
C TYR A 51 -4.03 -6.96 -0.14
N ALA A 52 -2.73 -7.26 -0.27
CA ALA A 52 -2.26 -8.29 -1.18
C ALA A 52 -2.87 -9.66 -0.86
N LYS A 53 -2.83 -10.06 0.42
CA LYS A 53 -3.31 -11.37 0.87
C LYS A 53 -4.82 -11.55 0.72
N GLU A 54 -5.61 -10.48 0.89
CA GLU A 54 -7.07 -10.53 0.77
C GLU A 54 -7.55 -10.55 -0.69
N ASN A 55 -6.77 -9.98 -1.63
CA ASN A 55 -7.28 -9.70 -2.97
C ASN A 55 -6.56 -10.46 -4.10
N TYR A 56 -5.40 -11.07 -3.85
CA TYR A 56 -4.60 -11.67 -4.92
C TYR A 56 -4.08 -13.06 -4.54
N ASP A 57 -4.21 -13.99 -5.49
CA ASP A 57 -3.52 -15.29 -5.41
C ASP A 57 -2.04 -15.10 -5.80
N VAL A 58 -1.15 -15.39 -4.88
CA VAL A 58 0.30 -15.24 -5.06
C VAL A 58 0.84 -16.06 -6.26
N ARG A 59 0.17 -17.18 -6.58
CA ARG A 59 0.56 -18.07 -7.69
C ARG A 59 0.34 -17.43 -9.06
N LEU A 60 -0.60 -16.49 -9.17
CA LEU A 60 -0.91 -15.81 -10.44
C LEU A 60 0.08 -14.70 -10.77
N ARG A 61 0.95 -14.29 -9.83
CA ARG A 61 1.99 -13.27 -10.02
C ARG A 61 1.47 -11.91 -10.52
N GLN A 62 0.17 -11.66 -10.37
CA GLN A 62 -0.47 -10.42 -10.80
C GLN A 62 -0.21 -9.25 -9.84
N CYS A 63 0.03 -9.56 -8.56
CA CYS A 63 0.35 -8.58 -7.52
C CYS A 63 1.74 -8.86 -6.96
N LEU A 64 2.51 -7.78 -6.74
CA LEU A 64 3.85 -7.88 -6.16
C LEU A 64 4.07 -6.78 -5.13
N TYR A 65 4.47 -7.17 -3.92
CA TYR A 65 4.96 -6.26 -2.89
C TYR A 65 6.48 -6.10 -3.00
N ILE A 66 6.93 -4.86 -2.97
CA ILE A 66 8.35 -4.50 -2.90
C ILE A 66 8.60 -3.47 -1.80
N ASN A 67 9.75 -3.56 -1.15
CA ASN A 67 10.25 -2.54 -0.24
C ASN A 67 11.44 -1.85 -0.91
N VAL A 68 11.30 -0.56 -1.21
CA VAL A 68 12.35 0.19 -1.92
C VAL A 68 13.54 0.56 -1.04
N ASN A 69 13.47 0.34 0.27
CA ASN A 69 14.63 0.45 1.16
C ASN A 69 15.60 -0.75 1.02
N SER A 70 15.38 -1.64 0.05
CA SER A 70 16.29 -2.75 -0.26
C SER A 70 17.50 -2.28 -1.07
N PHE A 71 18.61 -3.02 -0.96
CA PHE A 71 19.85 -2.72 -1.68
C PHE A 71 19.65 -2.64 -3.20
N TYR A 72 18.73 -3.44 -3.76
CA TYR A 72 18.43 -3.42 -5.18
C TYR A 72 18.03 -2.02 -5.67
N PHE A 73 17.11 -1.34 -4.94
CA PHE A 73 16.59 -0.03 -5.34
C PHE A 73 17.54 1.13 -5.06
N GLN A 74 18.67 0.90 -4.39
CA GLN A 74 19.76 1.89 -4.31
C GLN A 74 20.48 2.05 -5.67
N ALA A 75 20.48 1.01 -6.50
CA ALA A 75 21.11 0.98 -7.82
C ALA A 75 20.10 1.05 -8.98
N HIS A 76 18.84 0.73 -8.75
CA HIS A 76 17.82 0.59 -9.80
C HIS A 76 16.57 1.39 -9.45
N GLY A 77 16.00 2.08 -10.44
CA GLY A 77 14.77 2.84 -10.29
C GLY A 77 13.50 1.96 -10.26
N ILE A 78 12.41 2.56 -9.79
CA ILE A 78 11.08 1.93 -9.80
C ILE A 78 10.58 1.75 -11.25
N VAL A 79 10.90 2.66 -12.16
CA VAL A 79 10.38 2.68 -13.53
C VAL A 79 10.81 1.43 -14.31
N ASP A 80 12.11 1.13 -14.32
CA ASP A 80 12.63 -0.07 -14.98
C ASP A 80 12.10 -1.36 -14.34
N PHE A 81 11.99 -1.35 -13.00
CA PHE A 81 11.41 -2.47 -12.27
C PHE A 81 9.96 -2.71 -12.65
N ALA A 82 9.14 -1.67 -12.69
CA ALA A 82 7.73 -1.72 -13.08
C ALA A 82 7.57 -2.23 -14.52
N GLY A 83 8.44 -1.80 -15.44
CA GLY A 83 8.45 -2.29 -16.83
C GLY A 83 8.67 -3.78 -16.94
N ARG A 84 9.66 -4.33 -16.20
CA ARG A 84 9.90 -5.77 -16.15
C ARG A 84 8.72 -6.53 -15.52
N PHE A 85 8.14 -5.98 -14.46
CA PHE A 85 6.98 -6.59 -13.80
C PHE A 85 5.78 -6.66 -14.75
N VAL A 86 5.47 -5.58 -15.46
CA VAL A 86 4.40 -5.54 -16.46
C VAL A 86 4.67 -6.51 -17.62
N ALA A 87 5.91 -6.62 -18.10
CA ALA A 87 6.29 -7.55 -19.16
C ALA A 87 6.09 -9.02 -18.77
N GLU A 88 6.13 -9.34 -17.47
CA GLU A 88 5.83 -10.67 -16.93
C GLU A 88 4.33 -10.85 -16.55
N GLY A 89 3.45 -9.94 -16.96
CA GLY A 89 2.00 -10.02 -16.71
C GLY A 89 1.54 -9.40 -15.38
N GLY A 90 2.42 -8.66 -14.69
CA GLY A 90 2.11 -7.97 -13.45
C GLY A 90 1.05 -6.86 -13.65
N GLN A 91 0.12 -6.75 -12.72
CA GLN A 91 -1.00 -5.82 -12.78
C GLN A 91 -1.03 -4.82 -11.61
N VAL A 92 -0.58 -5.24 -10.42
CA VAL A 92 -0.61 -4.43 -9.21
C VAL A 92 0.75 -4.44 -8.52
N LEU A 93 1.33 -3.27 -8.37
CA LEU A 93 2.61 -3.08 -7.68
C LEU A 93 2.40 -2.35 -6.36
N LEU A 94 2.73 -3.02 -5.27
CA LEU A 94 2.68 -2.48 -3.92
C LEU A 94 4.08 -2.03 -3.51
N ILE A 95 4.27 -0.71 -3.38
CA ILE A 95 5.59 -0.11 -3.17
C ILE A 95 5.68 0.46 -1.76
N ASP A 96 6.44 -0.19 -0.90
CA ASP A 96 6.61 0.26 0.48
C ASP A 96 7.81 1.20 0.63
N GLN A 97 7.62 2.25 1.43
CA GLN A 97 8.64 3.23 1.82
C GLN A 97 9.22 4.06 0.66
N VAL A 98 8.39 4.50 -0.31
CA VAL A 98 8.87 5.25 -1.50
C VAL A 98 9.75 6.45 -1.14
N PHE A 99 9.53 7.11 0.00
CA PHE A 99 10.30 8.25 0.50
C PHE A 99 11.79 7.95 0.75
N LYS A 100 12.21 6.71 0.66
CA LYS A 100 13.62 6.30 0.76
C LYS A 100 14.38 6.46 -0.55
N LEU A 101 13.68 6.63 -1.66
CA LEU A 101 14.30 6.86 -2.96
C LEU A 101 14.35 8.35 -3.27
N GLN A 102 15.42 8.76 -3.94
CA GLN A 102 15.47 10.07 -4.57
C GLN A 102 14.48 10.11 -5.75
N ASN A 103 13.89 11.27 -5.99
CA ASN A 103 12.99 11.51 -7.13
C ASN A 103 11.84 10.47 -7.24
N TRP A 104 11.38 9.94 -6.09
CA TRP A 104 10.34 8.91 -6.07
C TRP A 104 9.00 9.42 -6.66
N ARG A 105 8.71 10.72 -6.51
CA ARG A 105 7.48 11.32 -7.06
C ARG A 105 7.52 11.30 -8.58
N GLU A 106 8.63 11.74 -9.16
CA GLU A 106 8.87 11.74 -10.61
C GLU A 106 8.80 10.32 -11.16
N GLN A 107 9.44 9.36 -10.48
CA GLN A 107 9.41 7.95 -10.89
C GLN A 107 7.99 7.38 -10.86
N LEU A 108 7.17 7.68 -9.85
CA LEU A 108 5.78 7.26 -9.81
C LEU A 108 4.95 7.90 -10.93
N CYS A 109 5.13 9.20 -11.20
CA CYS A 109 4.49 9.88 -12.33
C CYS A 109 4.88 9.24 -13.66
N GLU A 110 6.14 8.88 -13.82
CA GLU A 110 6.63 8.22 -15.03
C GLU A 110 6.04 6.83 -15.18
N CYS A 111 6.01 6.01 -14.11
CA CYS A 111 5.31 4.72 -14.11
C CYS A 111 3.84 4.87 -14.52
N TYR A 112 3.15 5.89 -13.99
CA TYR A 112 1.76 6.16 -14.33
C TYR A 112 1.55 6.45 -15.83
N ARG A 113 2.49 7.14 -16.47
CA ARG A 113 2.43 7.47 -17.89
C ARG A 113 2.81 6.28 -18.78
N LEU A 114 3.89 5.58 -18.44
CA LEU A 114 4.44 4.51 -19.28
C LEU A 114 3.62 3.20 -19.19
N TYR A 115 3.00 2.91 -18.05
CA TYR A 115 2.31 1.64 -17.80
C TYR A 115 0.83 1.87 -17.49
N PRO A 116 -0.03 2.15 -18.51
CA PRO A 116 -1.41 2.59 -18.31
C PRO A 116 -2.31 1.57 -17.63
N TYR A 117 -1.97 0.29 -17.66
CA TYR A 117 -2.73 -0.80 -17.01
C TYR A 117 -2.18 -1.20 -15.64
N LEU A 118 -1.01 -0.67 -15.25
CA LEU A 118 -0.43 -0.95 -13.95
C LEU A 118 -1.15 -0.14 -12.88
N ARG A 119 -1.59 -0.83 -11.84
CA ARG A 119 -2.08 -0.21 -10.60
C ARG A 119 -0.94 -0.12 -9.60
N ILE A 120 -0.81 1.00 -8.94
CA ILE A 120 0.26 1.25 -7.97
C ILE A 120 -0.36 1.66 -6.65
N VAL A 121 0.00 0.94 -5.58
CA VAL A 121 -0.29 1.37 -4.20
C VAL A 121 1.05 1.59 -3.51
N TYR A 122 1.28 2.80 -2.99
CA TYR A 122 2.55 3.13 -2.37
C TYR A 122 2.39 3.67 -0.95
N THR A 123 3.42 3.49 -0.12
CA THR A 123 3.42 4.06 1.23
C THR A 123 4.43 5.19 1.37
N THR A 124 4.03 6.24 2.10
CA THR A 124 4.89 7.38 2.42
C THR A 124 4.68 7.82 3.88
N THR A 125 5.58 8.66 4.37
CA THR A 125 5.46 9.25 5.72
C THR A 125 4.65 10.55 5.68
N SER A 126 4.08 10.94 6.82
CA SER A 126 3.39 12.22 6.95
C SER A 126 4.32 13.42 6.73
N VAL A 127 5.60 13.27 7.05
CA VAL A 127 6.62 14.33 6.91
C VAL A 127 7.03 14.51 5.44
N SER A 128 7.01 13.43 4.65
CA SER A 128 7.41 13.49 3.23
C SER A 128 6.41 14.18 2.31
N MET A 129 5.25 14.55 2.84
CA MET A 129 4.20 15.31 2.17
C MET A 129 4.06 16.69 2.81
N GLY A 130 5.16 17.26 3.35
CA GLY A 130 5.18 18.66 3.75
C GLY A 130 4.66 19.56 2.64
N GLU A 131 4.28 20.77 3.01
CA GLU A 131 3.69 21.82 2.16
C GLU A 131 4.56 22.27 0.97
N ASP A 132 5.61 21.52 0.62
CA ASP A 132 6.33 21.72 -0.62
C ASP A 132 5.33 21.54 -1.76
N GLU A 133 5.13 22.60 -2.52
CA GLU A 133 4.35 22.59 -3.75
C GLU A 133 4.66 21.33 -4.54
N ASP A 134 3.64 20.53 -4.84
CA ASP A 134 3.82 19.33 -5.65
C ASP A 134 4.19 19.74 -7.09
N THR A 135 5.46 20.04 -7.28
CA THR A 135 6.03 20.40 -8.58
C THR A 135 6.01 19.27 -9.58
N THR A 136 5.74 18.02 -9.12
CA THR A 136 5.76 16.82 -9.99
C THR A 136 4.40 16.49 -10.59
N GLY A 137 3.31 17.03 -10.02
CA GLY A 137 1.93 16.71 -10.39
C GLY A 137 1.43 15.36 -9.91
N LEU A 138 2.13 14.70 -8.98
CA LEU A 138 1.72 13.39 -8.41
C LEU A 138 0.36 13.48 -7.71
N SER A 139 0.06 14.61 -7.07
CA SER A 139 -1.22 14.83 -6.38
C SER A 139 -2.43 14.76 -7.31
N SER A 140 -2.28 15.12 -8.58
CA SER A 140 -3.33 15.02 -9.58
C SER A 140 -3.52 13.60 -10.13
N LEU A 141 -2.51 12.75 -10.02
CA LEU A 141 -2.49 11.38 -10.53
C LEU A 141 -2.82 10.33 -9.46
N SER A 142 -2.63 10.69 -8.17
CA SER A 142 -2.73 9.77 -7.04
C SER A 142 -3.80 10.19 -6.05
N ARG A 143 -4.62 9.24 -5.60
CA ARG A 143 -5.51 9.43 -4.44
C ARG A 143 -4.78 9.03 -3.18
N THR A 144 -4.65 9.97 -2.22
CA THR A 144 -3.91 9.71 -0.98
C THR A 144 -4.84 9.57 0.20
N TYR A 145 -4.62 8.51 1.00
CA TYR A 145 -5.34 8.23 2.23
C TYR A 145 -4.40 8.23 3.44
N VAL A 146 -4.94 8.60 4.59
CA VAL A 146 -4.16 8.66 5.84
C VAL A 146 -4.44 7.43 6.69
N LEU A 147 -3.41 6.64 6.97
CA LEU A 147 -3.47 5.56 7.93
C LEU A 147 -3.10 6.10 9.31
N HIS A 148 -4.08 6.23 10.17
CA HIS A 148 -3.93 6.63 11.56
C HIS A 148 -3.51 5.45 12.45
N GLY A 149 -3.24 5.70 13.74
CA GLY A 149 -3.16 4.66 14.76
C GLY A 149 -4.45 3.83 14.82
N PHE A 150 -4.46 2.79 15.64
CA PHE A 150 -5.69 2.02 15.83
C PHE A 150 -6.82 2.90 16.36
N SER A 151 -7.99 2.78 15.76
CA SER A 151 -9.22 3.27 16.37
C SER A 151 -9.52 2.47 17.65
N PHE A 152 -10.38 3.01 18.52
CA PHE A 152 -10.76 2.29 19.74
C PHE A 152 -11.34 0.91 19.45
N ARG A 153 -12.16 0.79 18.39
CA ARG A 153 -12.72 -0.50 17.96
C ARG A 153 -11.64 -1.47 17.47
N GLU A 154 -10.73 -1.02 16.61
CA GLU A 154 -9.60 -1.84 16.15
C GLU A 154 -8.75 -2.32 17.33
N TYR A 155 -8.55 -1.46 18.34
CA TYR A 155 -7.85 -1.81 19.56
C TYR A 155 -8.61 -2.87 20.38
N ILE A 156 -9.93 -2.70 20.58
CA ILE A 156 -10.73 -3.72 21.30
C ILE A 156 -10.72 -5.04 20.53
N ASN A 157 -10.92 -5.03 19.23
CA ASN A 157 -10.87 -6.24 18.41
C ASN A 157 -9.52 -6.95 18.54
N LEU A 158 -8.43 -6.20 18.56
CA LEU A 158 -7.09 -6.73 18.78
C LEU A 158 -6.95 -7.33 20.19
N ALA A 159 -7.39 -6.63 21.22
CA ALA A 159 -7.20 -7.01 22.62
C ALA A 159 -8.07 -8.22 23.01
N THR A 160 -9.27 -8.33 22.47
CA THR A 160 -10.23 -9.38 22.79
C THR A 160 -10.22 -10.55 21.81
N GLN A 161 -9.52 -10.41 20.66
CA GLN A 161 -9.55 -11.35 19.54
C GLN A 161 -10.98 -11.60 19.01
N GLN A 162 -11.85 -10.61 19.12
CA GLN A 162 -13.23 -10.62 18.64
C GLN A 162 -13.40 -9.57 17.55
N SER A 163 -14.45 -9.71 16.75
CA SER A 163 -14.83 -8.74 15.74
C SER A 163 -16.09 -8.03 16.15
N PHE A 164 -15.95 -6.84 16.72
CA PHE A 164 -17.08 -5.97 17.07
C PHE A 164 -17.48 -5.11 15.90
N GLU A 165 -18.72 -5.27 15.48
CA GLU A 165 -19.31 -4.42 14.44
C GLU A 165 -19.61 -3.00 14.96
N PRO A 166 -19.63 -2.01 14.07
CA PRO A 166 -20.06 -0.66 14.42
C PRO A 166 -21.48 -0.66 14.96
N TYR A 167 -21.72 0.01 16.09
CA TYR A 167 -23.09 0.35 16.48
C TYR A 167 -23.68 1.32 15.47
N THR A 168 -24.87 1.02 14.97
CA THR A 168 -25.65 2.00 14.22
C THR A 168 -26.23 3.02 15.19
N PHE A 169 -26.55 4.24 14.68
CA PHE A 169 -27.14 5.28 15.50
C PHE A 169 -28.46 4.82 16.15
N ASP A 170 -29.26 4.04 15.43
CA ASP A 170 -30.51 3.48 15.93
C ASP A 170 -30.29 2.49 17.09
N LYS A 171 -29.24 1.70 17.06
CA LYS A 171 -28.87 0.82 18.20
C LYS A 171 -28.45 1.61 19.44
N LEU A 172 -27.72 2.72 19.24
CA LEU A 172 -27.29 3.57 20.36
C LEU A 172 -28.45 4.32 21.03
N LEU A 173 -29.56 4.55 20.33
CA LEU A 173 -30.73 5.23 20.87
C LEU A 173 -31.73 4.26 21.56
N ASN A 174 -31.68 2.98 21.27
CA ASN A 174 -32.66 1.97 21.72
C ASN A 174 -32.07 1.01 22.78
N GLU A 175 -30.80 1.14 23.18
CA GLU A 175 -30.16 0.50 24.34
C GLU A 175 -29.90 1.53 25.47
#